data_860dbb1bcf25e217883a98a3bbc4d29b
#
_entry.id   860dbb1bcf25e217883a98a3bbc4d29b
#
_cell.length_a   1.000
_cell.length_b   1.000
_cell.length_c   1.000
_cell.angle_alpha   90.00
_cell.angle_beta   90.00
_cell.angle_gamma   90.00
#
_symmetry.space_group_name_H-M   'P 1'
#
loop_
_entity.id
_entity.type
_entity.pdbx_description
1 polymer ?
#
loop_
_entity_poly.entity_id
_entity_poly.type
_entity_poly.pdbx_seq_one_letter_code
_entity_poly.pdbx_strand_id
1 'polypeptide(L)'
;MEKNIAVIKGDGIGPEIVTEAMKVLDAIADKYNHKFNYTQILMGGASIDVHGVPLTDEALAIAKNSDSVLLGSIGGDTTTSPWYKLEPNLRPEAGLLKIRKELGLFANLRPAVLYDELKGACPLKEELTEGGFDMMIMRELTGGLYFCLLYTSPSPRDLS
;
A
#
# COMPACT_ATOMS: atom_id res chain seq x y z
N MET A 1 3.17 24.31 -0.14
CA MET A 1 3.11 23.54 1.13
C MET A 1 4.36 22.72 1.30
N GLU A 2 4.75 22.42 2.54
CA GLU A 2 5.84 21.50 2.85
C GLU A 2 5.30 20.25 3.52
N LYS A 3 5.78 19.06 3.10
CA LYS A 3 5.32 17.77 3.59
C LYS A 3 6.47 16.79 3.76
N ASN A 4 6.44 16.03 4.85
CA ASN A 4 7.39 14.95 5.13
C ASN A 4 6.78 13.61 4.70
N ILE A 5 7.48 12.89 3.85
CA ILE A 5 7.02 11.63 3.27
C ILE A 5 7.99 10.51 3.64
N ALA A 6 7.51 9.51 4.38
CA ALA A 6 8.26 8.28 4.55
C ALA A 6 8.17 7.45 3.27
N VAL A 7 9.31 6.99 2.76
CA VAL A 7 9.39 6.24 1.50
C VAL A 7 9.80 4.81 1.78
N ILE A 8 8.94 3.87 1.43
CA ILE A 8 9.17 2.43 1.49
C ILE A 8 9.24 1.91 0.05
N LYS A 9 10.45 1.72 -0.45
CA LYS A 9 10.62 1.12 -1.78
C LYS A 9 10.14 -0.33 -1.81
N GLY A 10 10.37 -1.06 -0.71
CA GLY A 10 9.92 -2.44 -0.57
C GLY A 10 10.72 -3.42 -1.40
N ASP A 11 10.04 -4.46 -1.90
CA ASP A 11 10.62 -5.64 -2.51
C ASP A 11 10.34 -5.74 -4.02
N GLY A 12 11.07 -6.60 -4.73
CA GLY A 12 10.83 -6.90 -6.14
C GLY A 12 10.89 -5.66 -7.03
N ILE A 13 9.80 -5.34 -7.72
CA ILE A 13 9.67 -4.16 -8.60
C ILE A 13 9.50 -2.84 -7.83
N GLY A 14 9.30 -2.90 -6.51
CA GLY A 14 9.04 -1.74 -5.67
C GLY A 14 10.02 -0.58 -5.84
N PRO A 15 11.35 -0.80 -5.81
CA PRO A 15 12.33 0.26 -6.00
C PRO A 15 12.19 1.02 -7.32
N GLU A 16 11.85 0.32 -8.41
CA GLU A 16 11.65 0.94 -9.73
C GLU A 16 10.41 1.83 -9.74
N ILE A 17 9.26 1.28 -9.36
CA ILE A 17 7.98 2.02 -9.41
C ILE A 17 7.97 3.22 -8.44
N VAL A 18 8.57 3.08 -7.26
CA VAL A 18 8.66 4.18 -6.30
C VAL A 18 9.58 5.29 -6.81
N THR A 19 10.67 4.93 -7.48
CA THR A 19 11.56 5.93 -8.09
C THR A 19 10.83 6.75 -9.14
N GLU A 20 10.03 6.13 -9.99
CA GLU A 20 9.22 6.87 -10.99
C GLU A 20 8.11 7.70 -10.33
N ALA A 21 7.47 7.18 -9.28
CA ALA A 21 6.48 7.94 -8.52
C ALA A 21 7.09 9.19 -7.86
N MET A 22 8.31 9.10 -7.33
CA MET A 22 9.02 10.26 -6.75
C MET A 22 9.32 11.33 -7.81
N LYS A 23 9.72 10.94 -9.03
CA LYS A 23 9.90 11.90 -10.13
C LYS A 23 8.62 12.69 -10.45
N VAL A 24 7.46 12.01 -10.43
CA VAL A 24 6.16 12.68 -10.63
C VAL A 24 5.87 13.64 -9.48
N LEU A 25 6.12 13.24 -8.23
CA LEU A 25 5.94 14.11 -7.06
C LEU A 25 6.85 15.33 -7.13
N ASP A 26 8.11 15.17 -7.55
CA ASP A 26 9.06 16.27 -7.71
C ASP A 26 8.60 17.26 -8.80
N ALA A 27 8.12 16.75 -9.94
CA ALA A 27 7.56 17.59 -11.01
C ALA A 27 6.31 18.37 -10.55
N ILE A 28 5.47 17.76 -9.71
CA ILE A 28 4.32 18.43 -9.09
C ILE A 28 4.80 19.48 -8.08
N ALA A 29 5.81 19.15 -7.28
CA ALA A 29 6.39 20.07 -6.31
C ALA A 29 6.91 21.35 -7.00
N ASP A 30 7.66 21.20 -8.09
CA ASP A 30 8.18 22.31 -8.89
C ASP A 30 7.04 23.13 -9.51
N LYS A 31 6.05 22.46 -10.13
CA LYS A 31 4.94 23.11 -10.82
C LYS A 31 4.06 23.96 -9.87
N TYR A 32 3.83 23.47 -8.66
CA TYR A 32 2.89 24.08 -7.71
C TYR A 32 3.58 24.73 -6.51
N ASN A 33 4.91 24.88 -6.55
CA ASN A 33 5.73 25.43 -5.48
C ASN A 33 5.47 24.74 -4.13
N HIS A 34 5.57 23.42 -4.16
CA HIS A 34 5.53 22.56 -2.98
C HIS A 34 6.94 22.10 -2.62
N LYS A 35 7.11 21.56 -1.41
CA LYS A 35 8.36 20.94 -0.97
C LYS A 35 8.02 19.60 -0.31
N PHE A 36 8.59 18.52 -0.85
CA PHE A 36 8.48 17.19 -0.26
C PHE A 36 9.84 16.76 0.29
N ASN A 37 9.86 16.44 1.59
CA ASN A 37 11.05 15.93 2.26
C ASN A 37 10.87 14.41 2.38
N TYR A 38 11.74 13.66 1.71
CA TYR A 38 11.67 12.20 1.69
C TYR A 38 12.59 11.58 2.73
N THR A 39 12.07 10.67 3.54
CA THR A 39 12.86 9.82 4.45
C THR A 39 12.66 8.37 4.06
N GLN A 40 13.71 7.72 3.56
CA GLN A 40 13.64 6.32 3.19
C GLN A 40 13.69 5.42 4.42
N ILE A 41 12.78 4.45 4.50
CA ILE A 41 12.73 3.40 5.52
C ILE A 41 12.59 2.04 4.87
N LEU A 42 13.05 0.99 5.56
CA LEU A 42 12.98 -0.39 5.08
C LEU A 42 11.74 -1.08 5.63
N MET A 43 11.08 -1.87 4.80
CA MET A 43 9.99 -2.77 5.18
C MET A 43 9.94 -3.97 4.23
N GLY A 44 9.35 -5.08 4.70
CA GLY A 44 9.23 -6.29 3.92
C GLY A 44 10.50 -7.12 3.90
N GLY A 45 10.76 -7.78 2.79
CA GLY A 45 11.97 -8.59 2.57
C GLY A 45 13.25 -7.78 2.70
N ALA A 46 13.26 -6.57 2.16
CA ALA A 46 14.41 -5.66 2.29
C ALA A 46 14.77 -5.34 3.75
N SER A 47 13.78 -5.25 4.63
CA SER A 47 14.02 -5.07 6.07
C SER A 47 14.49 -6.37 6.75
N ILE A 48 13.94 -7.50 6.34
CA ILE A 48 14.32 -8.82 6.87
C ILE A 48 15.81 -9.10 6.56
N ASP A 49 16.24 -8.82 5.35
CA ASP A 49 17.63 -9.07 4.92
C ASP A 49 18.65 -8.24 5.71
N VAL A 50 18.28 -7.05 6.18
CA VAL A 50 19.17 -6.15 6.92
C VAL A 50 19.01 -6.29 8.44
N HIS A 51 17.78 -6.42 8.91
CA HIS A 51 17.44 -6.32 10.34
C HIS A 51 16.88 -7.62 10.94
N GLY A 52 16.60 -8.65 10.13
CA GLY A 52 15.97 -9.89 10.58
C GLY A 52 14.48 -9.79 10.90
N VAL A 53 13.88 -8.60 10.73
CA VAL A 53 12.46 -8.34 11.01
C VAL A 53 11.82 -7.57 9.85
N PRO A 54 10.52 -7.81 9.56
CA PRO A 54 9.86 -7.18 8.40
C PRO A 54 9.58 -5.68 8.56
N LEU A 55 9.63 -5.15 9.79
CA LEU A 55 9.49 -3.72 10.09
C LEU A 55 10.06 -3.43 11.47
N THR A 56 11.08 -2.58 11.54
CA THR A 56 11.68 -2.14 12.80
C THR A 56 10.80 -1.08 13.49
N ASP A 57 10.99 -0.91 14.80
CA ASP A 57 10.23 0.11 15.55
C ASP A 57 10.69 1.53 15.18
N GLU A 58 11.97 1.72 14.81
CA GLU A 58 12.49 2.99 14.30
C GLU A 58 11.83 3.38 12.98
N ALA A 59 11.73 2.44 12.02
CA ALA A 59 11.06 2.67 10.75
C ALA A 59 9.58 3.00 10.95
N LEU A 60 8.92 2.30 11.87
CA LEU A 60 7.54 2.58 12.24
C LEU A 60 7.37 3.97 12.86
N ALA A 61 8.30 4.39 13.73
CA ALA A 61 8.28 5.72 14.35
C ALA A 61 8.43 6.82 13.29
N ILE A 62 9.31 6.65 12.30
CA ILE A 62 9.45 7.58 11.18
C ILE A 62 8.15 7.66 10.38
N ALA A 63 7.53 6.52 10.07
CA ALA A 63 6.26 6.49 9.35
C ALA A 63 5.14 7.23 10.11
N LYS A 64 5.04 7.04 11.44
CA LYS A 64 4.07 7.73 12.31
C LYS A 64 4.27 9.24 12.38
N ASN A 65 5.50 9.70 12.28
CA ASN A 65 5.85 11.13 12.34
C ASN A 65 5.84 11.82 10.97
N SER A 66 5.57 11.08 9.90
CA SER A 66 5.47 11.62 8.54
C SER A 66 4.03 12.03 8.21
N ASP A 67 3.87 12.99 7.31
CA ASP A 67 2.55 13.40 6.81
C ASP A 67 1.90 12.32 5.93
N SER A 68 2.73 11.51 5.26
CA SER A 68 2.29 10.43 4.37
C SER A 68 3.36 9.35 4.25
N VAL A 69 2.94 8.17 3.81
CA VAL A 69 3.84 7.05 3.48
C VAL A 69 3.66 6.68 2.01
N LEU A 70 4.73 6.79 1.23
CA LEU A 70 4.79 6.30 -0.14
C LEU A 70 5.31 4.85 -0.11
N LEU A 71 4.46 3.91 -0.47
CA LEU A 71 4.74 2.48 -0.41
C LEU A 71 4.80 1.88 -1.81
N GLY A 72 5.86 1.13 -2.09
CA GLY A 72 6.01 0.29 -3.27
C GLY A 72 5.34 -1.07 -3.14
N SER A 73 6.07 -2.14 -3.41
CA SER A 73 5.58 -3.52 -3.28
C SER A 73 6.24 -4.25 -2.11
N ILE A 74 5.49 -5.16 -1.48
CA ILE A 74 5.98 -5.97 -0.36
C ILE A 74 5.76 -7.43 -0.67
N GLY A 75 6.79 -8.23 -0.39
CA GLY A 75 6.78 -9.66 -0.62
C GLY A 75 7.48 -10.07 -1.92
N GLY A 76 7.50 -11.37 -2.16
CA GLY A 76 8.13 -11.98 -3.32
C GLY A 76 7.41 -13.26 -3.73
N ASP A 77 8.04 -14.04 -4.61
CA ASP A 77 7.51 -15.35 -4.99
C ASP A 77 7.51 -16.29 -3.78
N THR A 78 6.35 -16.84 -3.47
CA THR A 78 6.14 -17.69 -2.29
C THR A 78 6.87 -19.03 -2.36
N THR A 79 7.29 -19.44 -3.56
CA THR A 79 7.98 -20.72 -3.78
C THR A 79 9.49 -20.58 -3.76
N THR A 80 10.02 -19.46 -4.24
CA THR A 80 11.46 -19.25 -4.44
C THR A 80 12.11 -18.33 -3.41
N SER A 81 11.35 -17.40 -2.85
CA SER A 81 11.88 -16.43 -1.91
C SER A 81 12.19 -17.07 -0.53
N PRO A 82 13.38 -16.80 0.05
CA PRO A 82 13.78 -17.36 1.33
C PRO A 82 12.91 -16.89 2.51
N TRP A 83 12.26 -15.75 2.40
CA TRP A 83 11.45 -15.16 3.47
C TRP A 83 10.24 -15.99 3.84
N TYR A 84 9.70 -16.80 2.92
CA TYR A 84 8.53 -17.66 3.18
C TYR A 84 8.85 -18.95 3.95
N LYS A 85 10.15 -19.22 4.19
CA LYS A 85 10.61 -20.26 5.11
C LYS A 85 10.59 -19.80 6.57
N LEU A 86 10.46 -18.50 6.81
CA LEU A 86 10.39 -17.92 8.14
C LEU A 86 8.99 -18.12 8.75
N GLU A 87 8.94 -17.96 10.07
CA GLU A 87 7.68 -17.94 10.81
C GLU A 87 6.73 -16.87 10.27
N PRO A 88 5.40 -17.06 10.29
CA PRO A 88 4.43 -16.15 9.69
C PRO A 88 4.56 -14.68 10.13
N ASN A 89 4.93 -14.46 11.40
CA ASN A 89 5.13 -13.12 11.98
C ASN A 89 6.43 -12.43 11.52
N LEU A 90 7.33 -13.17 10.90
CA LEU A 90 8.60 -12.66 10.35
C LEU A 90 8.57 -12.55 8.82
N ARG A 91 7.46 -12.89 8.17
CA ARG A 91 7.33 -12.75 6.71
C ARG A 91 7.10 -11.30 6.31
N PRO A 92 7.39 -10.92 5.04
CA PRO A 92 7.23 -9.54 4.56
C PRO A 92 5.84 -8.94 4.83
N GLU A 93 4.79 -9.74 4.66
CA GLU A 93 3.40 -9.34 4.85
C GLU A 93 3.08 -8.95 6.31
N ALA A 94 3.78 -9.52 7.28
CA ALA A 94 3.61 -9.16 8.69
C ALA A 94 3.98 -7.68 8.94
N GLY A 95 5.02 -7.17 8.26
CA GLY A 95 5.37 -5.75 8.27
C GLY A 95 4.27 -4.87 7.72
N LEU A 96 3.66 -5.29 6.60
CA LEU A 96 2.55 -4.57 5.98
C LEU A 96 1.31 -4.53 6.88
N LEU A 97 0.98 -5.63 7.54
CA LEU A 97 -0.14 -5.68 8.49
C LEU A 97 0.14 -4.83 9.73
N LYS A 98 1.38 -4.89 10.27
CA LYS A 98 1.81 -4.07 11.41
C LYS A 98 1.67 -2.58 11.11
N ILE A 99 2.22 -2.08 9.99
CA ILE A 99 2.17 -0.66 9.65
C ILE A 99 0.73 -0.17 9.43
N ARG A 100 -0.13 -0.95 8.77
CA ARG A 100 -1.55 -0.62 8.58
C ARG A 100 -2.30 -0.46 9.89
N LYS A 101 -2.10 -1.39 10.82
CA LYS A 101 -2.69 -1.35 12.15
C LYS A 101 -2.19 -0.14 12.95
N GLU A 102 -0.89 0.07 12.98
CA GLU A 102 -0.24 1.10 13.78
C GLU A 102 -0.50 2.53 13.29
N LEU A 103 -0.75 2.71 12.00
CA LEU A 103 -1.17 3.97 11.39
C LEU A 103 -2.69 4.16 11.38
N GLY A 104 -3.47 3.17 11.82
CA GLY A 104 -4.94 3.25 11.82
C GLY A 104 -5.56 3.36 10.42
N LEU A 105 -4.97 2.69 9.43
CA LEU A 105 -5.42 2.77 8.04
C LEU A 105 -6.69 1.94 7.84
N PHE A 106 -7.84 2.57 8.00
CA PHE A 106 -9.14 1.91 7.97
C PHE A 106 -9.54 1.45 6.56
N ALA A 107 -9.41 2.32 5.57
CA ALA A 107 -9.94 2.09 4.23
C ALA A 107 -8.87 2.07 3.15
N ASN A 108 -8.85 1.02 2.33
CA ASN A 108 -8.11 0.98 1.08
C ASN A 108 -9.04 1.41 -0.06
N LEU A 109 -8.80 2.59 -0.59
CA LEU A 109 -9.58 3.16 -1.68
C LEU A 109 -8.97 2.72 -3.02
N ARG A 110 -9.75 2.00 -3.83
CA ARG A 110 -9.31 1.47 -5.11
C ARG A 110 -10.23 1.99 -6.21
N PRO A 111 -9.87 3.10 -6.89
CA PRO A 111 -10.61 3.56 -8.04
C PRO A 111 -10.45 2.57 -9.20
N ALA A 112 -11.56 2.23 -9.85
CA ALA A 112 -11.60 1.42 -11.06
C ALA A 112 -12.35 2.22 -12.13
N VAL A 113 -11.60 2.82 -13.04
CA VAL A 113 -12.12 3.65 -14.13
C VAL A 113 -11.82 2.96 -15.46
N LEU A 114 -12.81 2.83 -16.30
CA LEU A 114 -12.61 2.37 -17.67
C LEU A 114 -12.42 3.58 -18.59
N TYR A 115 -11.18 3.79 -19.00
CA TYR A 115 -10.82 4.81 -19.99
C TYR A 115 -11.21 4.34 -21.40
N ASP A 116 -11.66 5.24 -22.24
CA ASP A 116 -12.10 4.93 -23.61
C ASP A 116 -11.00 4.24 -24.41
N GLU A 117 -9.75 4.67 -24.24
CA GLU A 117 -8.58 4.11 -24.91
C GLU A 117 -8.28 2.65 -24.50
N LEU A 118 -8.77 2.22 -23.35
CA LEU A 118 -8.54 0.88 -22.80
C LEU A 118 -9.74 -0.05 -22.94
N LYS A 119 -10.86 0.40 -23.51
CA LYS A 119 -12.07 -0.42 -23.70
C LYS A 119 -11.78 -1.72 -24.47
N GLY A 120 -10.95 -1.66 -25.50
CA GLY A 120 -10.59 -2.83 -26.31
C GLY A 120 -9.77 -3.89 -25.57
N ALA A 121 -9.12 -3.54 -24.46
CA ALA A 121 -8.36 -4.46 -23.60
C ALA A 121 -9.18 -4.98 -22.41
N CYS A 122 -10.40 -4.48 -22.22
CA CYS A 122 -11.26 -4.87 -21.13
C CYS A 122 -11.81 -6.29 -21.35
N PRO A 123 -11.69 -7.23 -20.38
CA PRO A 123 -12.18 -8.60 -20.54
C PRO A 123 -13.69 -8.76 -20.37
N LEU A 124 -14.39 -7.67 -20.02
CA LEU A 124 -15.84 -7.68 -19.89
C LEU A 124 -16.53 -7.61 -21.25
N LYS A 125 -17.78 -8.08 -21.30
CA LYS A 125 -18.61 -7.99 -22.49
C LYS A 125 -18.83 -6.53 -22.91
N GLU A 126 -18.89 -6.27 -24.20
CA GLU A 126 -19.06 -4.93 -24.79
C GLU A 126 -20.30 -4.19 -24.24
N GLU A 127 -21.41 -4.89 -24.11
CA GLU A 127 -22.66 -4.38 -23.50
C GLU A 127 -22.46 -3.76 -22.10
N LEU A 128 -21.48 -4.29 -21.32
CA LEU A 128 -21.19 -3.80 -19.98
C LEU A 128 -20.19 -2.64 -19.96
N THR A 129 -19.50 -2.43 -21.07
CA THR A 129 -18.43 -1.43 -21.19
C THR A 129 -18.81 -0.26 -22.09
N GLU A 130 -19.92 -0.34 -22.82
CA GLU A 130 -20.37 0.68 -23.78
C GLU A 130 -20.49 2.06 -23.12
N GLY A 131 -21.10 2.14 -21.92
CA GLY A 131 -21.24 3.37 -21.16
C GLY A 131 -20.01 3.76 -20.32
N GLY A 132 -18.95 2.93 -20.33
CA GLY A 132 -17.84 3.06 -19.38
C GLY A 132 -18.28 2.75 -17.95
N PHE A 133 -17.32 2.79 -17.03
CA PHE A 133 -17.61 2.77 -15.59
C PHE A 133 -16.57 3.56 -14.82
N ASP A 134 -17.00 4.15 -13.70
CA ASP A 134 -16.16 4.78 -12.70
C ASP A 134 -16.65 4.33 -11.32
N MET A 135 -15.88 3.49 -10.67
CA MET A 135 -16.24 2.88 -9.39
C MET A 135 -15.13 3.08 -8.37
N MET A 136 -15.53 3.32 -7.13
CA MET A 136 -14.63 3.28 -5.98
C MET A 136 -14.87 1.99 -5.19
N ILE A 137 -13.90 1.08 -5.22
CA ILE A 137 -13.92 -0.12 -4.39
C ILE A 137 -13.27 0.24 -3.04
N MET A 138 -14.08 0.27 -2.00
CA MET A 138 -13.62 0.55 -0.64
C MET A 138 -13.42 -0.77 0.11
N ARG A 139 -12.18 -1.04 0.54
CA ARG A 139 -11.84 -2.23 1.32
C ARG A 139 -11.47 -1.83 2.74
N GLU A 140 -12.19 -2.35 3.72
CA GLU A 140 -11.85 -2.21 5.13
C GLU A 140 -10.59 -3.02 5.47
N LEU A 141 -9.67 -2.44 6.27
CA LEU A 141 -8.33 -3.01 6.53
C LEU A 141 -7.98 -3.17 8.00
N THR A 142 -8.81 -2.72 8.95
CA THR A 142 -8.48 -2.71 10.38
C THR A 142 -9.25 -3.75 11.19
N GLY A 143 -10.25 -4.37 10.57
CA GLY A 143 -11.10 -5.37 11.21
C GLY A 143 -11.28 -6.64 10.40
N GLY A 144 -12.32 -7.39 10.73
CA GLY A 144 -12.71 -8.60 10.04
C GLY A 144 -11.78 -9.78 10.31
N LEU A 145 -11.78 -10.73 9.39
CA LEU A 145 -11.16 -12.05 9.56
C LEU A 145 -9.63 -11.99 9.81
N TYR A 146 -8.94 -11.04 9.20
CA TYR A 146 -7.49 -10.89 9.33
C TYR A 146 -7.03 -10.45 10.73
N PHE A 147 -7.87 -9.69 11.42
CA PHE A 147 -7.53 -9.13 12.73
C PHE A 147 -8.37 -9.73 13.86
N CYS A 148 -9.22 -10.71 13.56
CA CYS A 148 -10.16 -11.34 14.50
C CYS A 148 -11.07 -10.34 15.25
N LEU A 149 -11.32 -9.17 14.66
CA LEU A 149 -12.22 -8.15 15.19
C LEU A 149 -13.57 -8.27 14.48
N LEU A 150 -14.52 -8.92 15.13
CA LEU A 150 -15.85 -9.20 14.57
C LEU A 150 -16.79 -7.96 14.51
N TYR A 151 -16.41 -6.83 15.11
CA TYR A 151 -17.32 -5.69 15.40
C TYR A 151 -16.83 -4.33 14.89
N THR A 152 -16.07 -4.26 13.80
CA THR A 152 -15.54 -2.96 13.31
C THR A 152 -16.39 -2.30 12.22
N SER A 153 -17.32 -3.02 11.61
CA SER A 153 -18.29 -2.44 10.68
C SER A 153 -19.67 -3.02 10.96
N PRO A 154 -20.71 -2.19 11.10
CA PRO A 154 -22.07 -2.68 11.21
C PRO A 154 -22.41 -3.47 9.92
N SER A 155 -22.71 -4.75 10.09
CA SER A 155 -23.25 -5.58 9.00
C SER A 155 -24.71 -5.18 8.76
N PRO A 156 -25.23 -5.33 7.52
CA PRO A 156 -26.67 -5.18 7.27
C PRO A 156 -27.57 -6.04 8.18
N ARG A 157 -27.00 -7.09 8.79
CA ARG A 157 -27.71 -7.94 9.79
C ARG A 157 -27.79 -7.30 11.17
N ASP A 158 -26.94 -6.31 11.46
CA ASP A 158 -26.92 -5.63 12.77
C ASP A 158 -27.88 -4.44 12.78
N LEU A 159 -28.52 -4.15 11.64
CA LEU A 159 -29.48 -3.06 11.44
C LEU A 159 -30.95 -3.54 11.40
N SER A 160 -31.20 -4.81 11.67
CA SER A 160 -32.55 -5.42 11.70
C SER A 160 -33.08 -5.63 13.10
#